data_67445b219918ab4cdd7d2b93341510a3
#
_entry.id   67445b219918ab4cdd7d2b93341510a3
#
_cell.length_a   1.000
_cell.length_b   1.000
_cell.length_c   1.000
_cell.angle_alpha   90.00
_cell.angle_beta   90.00
_cell.angle_gamma   90.00
#
_symmetry.space_group_name_H-M   'P 1'
#
loop_
_entity.id
_entity.type
_entity.pdbx_description
1 polymer ?
#
loop_
_entity_poly.entity_id
_entity_poly.type
_entity_poly.pdbx_seq_one_letter_code
_entity_poly.pdbx_strand_id
1 'polypeptide(L)'
;MSTHITKTRTGLIWSFINQGGAQVLNLIITFILARLLSPEEFGTIAMVTVFTGFAIRFVDFGFSASLIQKKEVSQNDINTVFFFNVISGIVLTILFFFLSPFIAEFYQVEILNVLTKTLSLIFIITALTGVNKALITKDINFKLSSIIFLVALILSSALAIFLAYKGFGVWSILIKLVSQELFTSILYFIYYPVRQKFKLNKESFNSMFKMGRNVAGDSLINYWSRNADNLMIGKMLNSGALGIYSKAYAVMLLPLTNFSRVISKVMFPSFSLIQDNLPEIKRIYLNATKVIAFLTFPMMGGLAILSEEFVLTAFGPNWVEMIPLVSILSVLGASQSILSLNGVIYNSLGKSHIAFRVSLVFGLLNVIGFYIGIKLNGLMGLVLIYAAIGVIGAIPNFYFAGRLINVSIIEMFKNLSNSFFLTVFMMLIVYFLKLYLLSLGFLPIINLITLTFLGALSYICLAIIFKSQEYKLAKKMIFRKKMMNPI
;
A
#
# COMPACT_ATOMS: atom_id res chain seq x y z
N MET A 1 -30.73 -4.77 17.11
CA MET A 1 -29.30 -5.05 17.41
C MET A 1 -28.72 -6.21 16.60
N SER A 2 -29.40 -7.35 16.46
CA SER A 2 -28.92 -8.52 15.71
C SER A 2 -28.63 -8.25 14.21
N THR A 3 -29.45 -7.45 13.52
CA THR A 3 -29.27 -7.11 12.09
C THR A 3 -28.03 -6.25 11.82
N HIS A 4 -27.65 -5.33 12.71
CA HIS A 4 -26.42 -4.54 12.57
C HIS A 4 -25.15 -5.40 12.76
N ILE A 5 -25.16 -6.30 13.73
CA ILE A 5 -24.02 -7.21 13.99
C ILE A 5 -23.80 -8.14 12.79
N THR A 6 -24.88 -8.67 12.20
CA THR A 6 -24.81 -9.55 11.03
C THR A 6 -24.32 -8.78 9.81
N LYS A 7 -24.82 -7.56 9.56
CA LYS A 7 -24.33 -6.71 8.47
C LYS A 7 -22.85 -6.36 8.62
N THR A 8 -22.41 -6.01 9.84
CA THR A 8 -21.00 -5.71 10.13
C THR A 8 -20.11 -6.92 9.91
N ARG A 9 -20.52 -8.12 10.38
CA ARG A 9 -19.75 -9.37 10.17
C ARG A 9 -19.63 -9.72 8.68
N THR A 10 -20.73 -9.67 7.95
CA THR A 10 -20.73 -9.93 6.49
C THR A 10 -19.91 -8.88 5.77
N GLY A 11 -20.03 -7.60 6.15
CA GLY A 11 -19.25 -6.50 5.61
C GLY A 11 -17.74 -6.68 5.81
N LEU A 12 -17.30 -7.13 7.00
CA LEU A 12 -15.91 -7.43 7.27
C LEU A 12 -15.38 -8.55 6.37
N ILE A 13 -16.12 -9.65 6.23
CA ILE A 13 -15.72 -10.78 5.36
C ILE A 13 -15.55 -10.29 3.91
N TRP A 14 -16.51 -9.53 3.39
CA TRP A 14 -16.43 -9.00 2.04
C TRP A 14 -15.30 -7.97 1.87
N SER A 15 -15.02 -7.16 2.90
CA SER A 15 -13.88 -6.25 2.88
C SER A 15 -12.54 -7.00 2.82
N PHE A 16 -12.42 -8.13 3.54
CA PHE A 16 -11.24 -9.02 3.44
C PHE A 16 -11.13 -9.69 2.07
N ILE A 17 -12.24 -10.22 1.54
CA ILE A 17 -12.27 -10.82 0.20
C ILE A 17 -11.90 -9.79 -0.87
N ASN A 18 -12.43 -8.57 -0.76
CA ASN A 18 -12.10 -7.48 -1.67
C ASN A 18 -10.60 -7.14 -1.57
N GLN A 19 -10.10 -6.87 -0.37
CA GLN A 19 -8.71 -6.47 -0.20
C GLN A 19 -7.73 -7.56 -0.64
N GLY A 20 -7.95 -8.81 -0.23
CA GLY A 20 -7.12 -9.95 -0.63
C GLY A 20 -7.28 -10.33 -2.11
N GLY A 21 -8.52 -10.47 -2.58
CA GLY A 21 -8.82 -10.82 -3.97
C GLY A 21 -8.36 -9.76 -4.97
N ALA A 22 -8.62 -8.48 -4.68
CA ALA A 22 -8.14 -7.38 -5.51
C ALA A 22 -6.61 -7.31 -5.56
N GLN A 23 -5.93 -7.58 -4.43
CA GLN A 23 -4.47 -7.61 -4.36
C GLN A 23 -3.90 -8.70 -5.27
N VAL A 24 -4.43 -9.93 -5.17
CA VAL A 24 -4.00 -11.07 -6.00
C VAL A 24 -4.27 -10.78 -7.47
N LEU A 25 -5.47 -10.31 -7.82
CA LEU A 25 -5.81 -9.95 -9.20
C LEU A 25 -4.88 -8.85 -9.74
N ASN A 26 -4.65 -7.79 -8.98
CA ASN A 26 -3.74 -6.71 -9.39
C ASN A 26 -2.31 -7.22 -9.60
N LEU A 27 -1.82 -8.17 -8.80
CA LEU A 27 -0.51 -8.78 -9.00
C LEU A 27 -0.45 -9.56 -10.30
N ILE A 28 -1.44 -10.44 -10.55
CA ILE A 28 -1.52 -11.23 -11.78
C ILE A 28 -1.54 -10.30 -12.99
N ILE A 29 -2.40 -9.29 -12.96
CA ILE A 29 -2.51 -8.29 -14.02
C ILE A 29 -1.18 -7.53 -14.22
N THR A 30 -0.53 -7.15 -13.12
CA THR A 30 0.77 -6.47 -13.18
C THR A 30 1.82 -7.36 -13.82
N PHE A 31 1.87 -8.66 -13.50
CA PHE A 31 2.81 -9.59 -14.11
C PHE A 31 2.55 -9.80 -15.60
N ILE A 32 1.28 -9.93 -16.00
CA ILE A 32 0.92 -10.03 -17.42
C ILE A 32 1.34 -8.77 -18.18
N LEU A 33 1.00 -7.59 -17.65
CA LEU A 33 1.36 -6.31 -18.29
C LEU A 33 2.88 -6.09 -18.29
N ALA A 34 3.61 -6.48 -17.24
CA ALA A 34 5.06 -6.33 -17.18
C ALA A 34 5.81 -7.21 -18.20
N ARG A 35 5.21 -8.30 -18.66
CA ARG A 35 5.75 -9.12 -19.74
C ARG A 35 5.48 -8.56 -21.13
N LEU A 36 4.46 -7.72 -21.26
CA LEU A 36 4.06 -7.09 -22.53
C LEU A 36 4.63 -5.69 -22.70
N LEU A 37 4.97 -5.03 -21.59
CA LEU A 37 5.37 -3.62 -21.54
C LEU A 37 6.75 -3.46 -20.90
N SER A 38 7.45 -2.42 -21.29
CA SER A 38 8.79 -2.12 -20.75
C SER A 38 8.75 -1.40 -19.41
N PRO A 39 9.86 -1.37 -18.66
CA PRO A 39 9.99 -0.55 -17.47
C PRO A 39 9.75 0.94 -17.71
N GLU A 40 10.17 1.46 -18.87
CA GLU A 40 10.00 2.85 -19.27
C GLU A 40 8.54 3.25 -19.38
N GLU A 41 7.69 2.37 -19.92
CA GLU A 41 6.25 2.60 -20.06
C GLU A 41 5.56 2.67 -18.70
N PHE A 42 5.93 1.80 -17.77
CA PHE A 42 5.44 1.85 -16.38
C PHE A 42 5.93 3.11 -15.66
N GLY A 43 7.18 3.49 -15.85
CA GLY A 43 7.75 4.69 -15.25
C GLY A 43 7.15 5.97 -15.81
N THR A 44 6.86 6.02 -17.10
CA THR A 44 6.17 7.15 -17.74
C THR A 44 4.80 7.42 -17.11
N ILE A 45 4.02 6.36 -16.86
CA ILE A 45 2.76 6.49 -16.11
C ILE A 45 3.01 6.87 -14.65
N ALA A 46 4.05 6.33 -14.01
CA ALA A 46 4.39 6.69 -12.64
C ALA A 46 4.73 8.19 -12.51
N MET A 47 5.44 8.79 -13.48
CA MET A 47 5.71 10.24 -13.52
C MET A 47 4.42 11.08 -13.49
N VAL A 48 3.43 10.75 -14.32
CA VAL A 48 2.14 11.46 -14.34
C VAL A 48 1.36 11.20 -13.05
N THR A 49 1.36 9.97 -12.54
CA THR A 49 0.57 9.59 -11.37
C THR A 49 1.09 10.21 -10.07
N VAL A 50 2.34 10.64 -9.98
CA VAL A 50 2.85 11.42 -8.84
C VAL A 50 2.06 12.72 -8.69
N PHE A 51 1.79 13.44 -9.76
CA PHE A 51 1.05 14.70 -9.73
C PHE A 51 -0.46 14.50 -9.65
N THR A 52 -1.01 13.61 -10.50
CA THR A 52 -2.46 13.36 -10.52
C THR A 52 -2.94 12.65 -9.25
N GLY A 53 -2.14 11.77 -8.68
CA GLY A 53 -2.43 11.11 -7.40
C GLY A 53 -2.41 12.07 -6.20
N PHE A 54 -1.64 13.18 -6.28
CA PHE A 54 -1.74 14.28 -5.33
C PHE A 54 -3.05 15.05 -5.52
N ALA A 55 -3.32 15.45 -6.76
CA ALA A 55 -4.46 16.29 -7.10
C ALA A 55 -5.81 15.63 -6.84
N ILE A 56 -5.94 14.31 -7.05
CA ILE A 56 -7.21 13.59 -6.83
C ILE A 56 -7.72 13.69 -5.39
N ARG A 57 -6.84 13.96 -4.41
CA ARG A 57 -7.23 14.15 -3.00
C ARG A 57 -7.99 15.44 -2.76
N PHE A 58 -7.86 16.40 -3.67
CA PHE A 58 -8.61 17.65 -3.62
C PHE A 58 -10.01 17.53 -4.26
N VAL A 59 -10.27 16.50 -5.06
CA VAL A 59 -11.61 16.30 -5.65
C VAL A 59 -12.67 16.22 -4.57
N ASP A 60 -12.42 15.43 -3.52
CA ASP A 60 -13.37 15.21 -2.42
C ASP A 60 -13.10 16.10 -1.21
N PHE A 61 -11.88 16.57 -1.01
CA PHE A 61 -11.42 17.40 0.11
C PHE A 61 -11.90 16.91 1.49
N GLY A 62 -12.13 15.60 1.66
CA GLY A 62 -12.60 15.00 2.90
C GLY A 62 -14.11 15.12 3.15
N PHE A 63 -14.91 15.63 2.22
CA PHE A 63 -16.36 15.72 2.35
C PHE A 63 -17.04 14.36 2.43
N SER A 64 -16.52 13.34 1.73
CA SER A 64 -17.00 11.96 1.87
C SER A 64 -16.86 11.44 3.31
N ALA A 65 -15.72 11.72 3.97
CA ALA A 65 -15.54 11.35 5.38
C ALA A 65 -16.57 12.06 6.28
N SER A 66 -16.85 13.33 6.01
CA SER A 66 -17.88 14.10 6.74
C SER A 66 -19.28 13.51 6.55
N LEU A 67 -19.66 13.08 5.32
CA LEU A 67 -20.93 12.41 5.08
C LEU A 67 -21.05 11.09 5.85
N ILE A 68 -19.99 10.30 5.91
CA ILE A 68 -19.97 9.02 6.63
C ILE A 68 -20.13 9.24 8.13
N GLN A 69 -19.46 10.25 8.70
CA GLN A 69 -19.50 10.56 10.14
C GLN A 69 -20.84 11.15 10.61
N LYS A 70 -21.50 11.93 9.77
CA LYS A 70 -22.76 12.61 10.13
C LYS A 70 -23.83 11.57 10.44
N LYS A 71 -24.52 11.65 11.60
CA LYS A 71 -25.54 10.67 12.00
C LYS A 71 -26.69 10.65 10.98
N GLU A 72 -27.24 11.80 10.66
CA GLU A 72 -28.31 11.98 9.67
C GLU A 72 -27.78 12.81 8.50
N VAL A 73 -27.96 12.29 7.31
CA VAL A 73 -27.55 12.94 6.06
C VAL A 73 -28.78 13.49 5.37
N SER A 74 -28.84 14.81 5.25
CA SER A 74 -29.91 15.49 4.53
C SER A 74 -29.66 15.48 3.01
N GLN A 75 -30.72 15.70 2.22
CA GLN A 75 -30.59 15.86 0.78
C GLN A 75 -29.72 17.08 0.41
N ASN A 76 -29.70 18.12 1.25
CA ASN A 76 -28.82 19.28 1.06
C ASN A 76 -27.34 18.92 1.24
N ASP A 77 -27.02 18.02 2.16
CA ASP A 77 -25.65 17.52 2.34
C ASP A 77 -25.17 16.76 1.10
N ILE A 78 -26.00 15.84 0.60
CA ILE A 78 -25.74 15.06 -0.61
C ILE A 78 -25.48 15.99 -1.80
N ASN A 79 -26.39 16.94 -2.02
CA ASN A 79 -26.30 17.89 -3.14
C ASN A 79 -25.06 18.78 -3.02
N THR A 80 -24.73 19.23 -1.81
CA THR A 80 -23.56 20.09 -1.55
C THR A 80 -22.25 19.36 -1.82
N VAL A 81 -22.11 18.11 -1.36
CA VAL A 81 -20.91 17.31 -1.62
C VAL A 81 -20.79 17.00 -3.12
N PHE A 82 -21.89 16.64 -3.77
CA PHE A 82 -21.89 16.41 -5.21
C PHE A 82 -21.47 17.67 -5.98
N PHE A 83 -22.09 18.83 -5.66
CA PHE A 83 -21.75 20.11 -6.26
C PHE A 83 -20.25 20.42 -6.11
N PHE A 84 -19.73 20.32 -4.87
CA PHE A 84 -18.33 20.60 -4.59
C PHE A 84 -17.40 19.65 -5.36
N ASN A 85 -17.67 18.35 -5.30
CA ASN A 85 -16.84 17.34 -5.99
C ASN A 85 -16.80 17.61 -7.49
N VAL A 86 -17.95 17.87 -8.13
CA VAL A 86 -18.02 18.13 -9.58
C VAL A 86 -17.26 19.41 -9.96
N ILE A 87 -17.46 20.50 -9.20
CA ILE A 87 -16.69 21.74 -9.45
C ILE A 87 -15.20 21.50 -9.25
N SER A 88 -14.79 20.86 -8.16
CA SER A 88 -13.38 20.51 -7.91
C SER A 88 -12.81 19.62 -9.03
N GLY A 89 -13.57 18.61 -9.46
CA GLY A 89 -13.18 17.74 -10.57
C GLY A 89 -12.97 18.48 -11.87
N ILE A 90 -13.90 19.39 -12.23
CA ILE A 90 -13.76 20.23 -13.43
C ILE A 90 -12.57 21.16 -13.32
N VAL A 91 -12.43 21.88 -12.21
CA VAL A 91 -11.32 22.82 -11.97
C VAL A 91 -9.98 22.10 -12.06
N LEU A 92 -9.84 20.93 -11.40
CA LEU A 92 -8.62 20.14 -11.46
C LEU A 92 -8.34 19.60 -12.87
N THR A 93 -9.37 19.16 -13.61
CA THR A 93 -9.17 18.72 -15.00
C THR A 93 -8.65 19.87 -15.89
N ILE A 94 -9.27 21.04 -15.80
CA ILE A 94 -8.83 22.23 -16.53
C ILE A 94 -7.42 22.62 -16.09
N LEU A 95 -7.16 22.67 -14.79
CA LEU A 95 -5.84 23.00 -14.24
C LEU A 95 -4.76 22.05 -14.79
N PHE A 96 -5.00 20.73 -14.74
CA PHE A 96 -4.03 19.74 -15.22
C PHE A 96 -3.90 19.73 -16.75
N PHE A 97 -4.95 20.09 -17.47
CA PHE A 97 -4.86 20.29 -18.90
C PHE A 97 -3.84 21.39 -19.25
N PHE A 98 -3.87 22.52 -18.53
CA PHE A 98 -2.92 23.62 -18.72
C PHE A 98 -1.56 23.38 -18.05
N LEU A 99 -1.49 22.60 -16.97
CA LEU A 99 -0.22 22.22 -16.33
C LEU A 99 0.53 21.11 -17.09
N SER A 100 -0.14 20.40 -18.00
CA SER A 100 0.47 19.25 -18.70
C SER A 100 1.76 19.57 -19.45
N PRO A 101 1.94 20.71 -20.18
CA PRO A 101 3.22 21.03 -20.80
C PRO A 101 4.32 21.29 -19.77
N PHE A 102 4.00 21.91 -18.61
CA PHE A 102 4.98 22.15 -17.54
C PHE A 102 5.42 20.84 -16.88
N ILE A 103 4.54 19.86 -16.75
CA ILE A 103 4.88 18.52 -16.24
C ILE A 103 5.79 17.80 -17.24
N ALA A 104 5.51 17.91 -18.53
CA ALA A 104 6.35 17.33 -19.59
C ALA A 104 7.74 17.98 -19.60
N GLU A 105 7.81 19.31 -19.51
CA GLU A 105 9.06 20.06 -19.40
C GLU A 105 9.83 19.75 -18.11
N PHE A 106 9.13 19.64 -16.98
CA PHE A 106 9.75 19.28 -15.70
C PHE A 106 10.50 17.96 -15.80
N TYR A 107 9.94 16.93 -16.42
CA TYR A 107 10.60 15.63 -16.59
C TYR A 107 11.42 15.52 -17.89
N GLN A 108 11.33 16.49 -18.81
CA GLN A 108 11.93 16.45 -20.15
C GLN A 108 11.46 15.25 -20.99
N VAL A 109 10.16 14.91 -20.88
CA VAL A 109 9.53 13.79 -21.59
C VAL A 109 8.23 14.27 -22.23
N GLU A 110 8.25 14.50 -23.54
CA GLU A 110 7.18 15.16 -24.30
C GLU A 110 5.83 14.44 -24.24
N ILE A 111 5.82 13.11 -24.29
CA ILE A 111 4.60 12.30 -24.24
C ILE A 111 3.77 12.55 -22.98
N LEU A 112 4.39 13.00 -21.87
CA LEU A 112 3.68 13.30 -20.62
C LEU A 112 2.63 14.39 -20.78
N ASN A 113 2.80 15.30 -21.76
CA ASN A 113 1.81 16.34 -22.05
C ASN A 113 0.46 15.71 -22.40
N VAL A 114 0.44 14.81 -23.38
CA VAL A 114 -0.80 14.15 -23.83
C VAL A 114 -1.33 13.18 -22.77
N LEU A 115 -0.45 12.41 -22.13
CA LEU A 115 -0.83 11.47 -21.07
C LEU A 115 -1.45 12.19 -19.87
N THR A 116 -0.90 13.34 -19.47
CA THR A 116 -1.43 14.13 -18.35
C THR A 116 -2.81 14.70 -18.68
N LYS A 117 -3.00 15.24 -19.89
CA LYS A 117 -4.31 15.71 -20.35
C LYS A 117 -5.36 14.60 -20.31
N THR A 118 -5.01 13.43 -20.83
CA THR A 118 -5.95 12.29 -20.86
C THR A 118 -6.23 11.77 -19.46
N LEU A 119 -5.20 11.63 -18.60
CA LEU A 119 -5.38 11.15 -17.23
C LEU A 119 -6.14 12.15 -16.36
N SER A 120 -6.11 13.45 -16.65
CA SER A 120 -6.86 14.46 -15.89
C SER A 120 -8.37 14.24 -15.92
N LEU A 121 -8.91 13.55 -16.95
CA LEU A 121 -10.32 13.18 -17.01
C LEU A 121 -10.78 12.33 -15.81
N ILE A 122 -9.84 11.66 -15.13
CA ILE A 122 -10.14 10.86 -13.94
C ILE A 122 -10.71 11.72 -12.79
N PHE A 123 -10.35 13.01 -12.73
CA PHE A 123 -10.87 13.90 -11.70
C PHE A 123 -12.38 14.11 -11.82
N ILE A 124 -12.88 14.35 -13.04
CA ILE A 124 -14.33 14.49 -13.28
C ILE A 124 -15.03 13.15 -13.03
N ILE A 125 -14.47 12.04 -13.56
CA ILE A 125 -15.07 10.71 -13.40
C ILE A 125 -15.20 10.34 -11.93
N THR A 126 -14.15 10.57 -11.14
CA THR A 126 -14.15 10.30 -9.68
C THR A 126 -15.12 11.23 -8.94
N ALA A 127 -15.20 12.49 -9.34
CA ALA A 127 -16.10 13.48 -8.73
C ALA A 127 -17.57 13.06 -8.81
N LEU A 128 -17.98 12.51 -9.95
CA LEU A 128 -19.36 12.09 -10.20
C LEU A 128 -19.84 10.99 -9.22
N THR A 129 -18.95 10.17 -8.69
CA THR A 129 -19.31 9.03 -7.84
C THR A 129 -18.86 9.13 -6.40
N GLY A 130 -18.25 10.24 -5.99
CA GLY A 130 -17.77 10.45 -4.62
C GLY A 130 -18.88 10.25 -3.58
N VAL A 131 -20.06 10.81 -3.83
CA VAL A 131 -21.24 10.67 -2.94
C VAL A 131 -21.71 9.21 -2.87
N ASN A 132 -21.81 8.51 -4.00
CA ASN A 132 -22.24 7.10 -4.04
C ASN A 132 -21.27 6.23 -3.22
N LYS A 133 -19.94 6.43 -3.39
CA LYS A 133 -18.89 5.75 -2.63
C LYS A 133 -18.98 6.02 -1.12
N ALA A 134 -19.31 7.27 -0.72
CA ALA A 134 -19.48 7.65 0.67
C ALA A 134 -20.71 6.99 1.30
N LEU A 135 -21.87 7.07 0.64
CA LEU A 135 -23.12 6.56 1.19
C LEU A 135 -23.16 5.03 1.27
N ILE A 136 -22.68 4.32 0.25
CA ILE A 136 -22.59 2.85 0.30
C ILE A 136 -21.68 2.37 1.44
N THR A 137 -20.63 3.14 1.75
CA THR A 137 -19.74 2.88 2.90
C THR A 137 -20.47 3.14 4.21
N LYS A 138 -21.24 4.22 4.31
CA LYS A 138 -22.09 4.55 5.46
C LYS A 138 -23.15 3.48 5.73
N ASP A 139 -23.74 2.92 4.67
CA ASP A 139 -24.74 1.84 4.74
C ASP A 139 -24.12 0.46 5.06
N ILE A 140 -22.79 0.41 5.22
CA ILE A 140 -22.04 -0.83 5.50
C ILE A 140 -22.28 -1.89 4.40
N ASN A 141 -22.59 -1.46 3.17
CA ASN A 141 -22.82 -2.37 2.05
C ASN A 141 -21.50 -2.68 1.31
N PHE A 142 -20.52 -3.21 2.06
CA PHE A 142 -19.22 -3.55 1.51
C PHE A 142 -19.27 -4.67 0.47
N LYS A 143 -20.32 -5.51 0.48
CA LYS A 143 -20.50 -6.56 -0.54
C LYS A 143 -20.68 -5.92 -1.93
N LEU A 144 -21.63 -5.02 -2.07
CA LEU A 144 -21.90 -4.38 -3.36
C LEU A 144 -20.70 -3.53 -3.82
N SER A 145 -20.12 -2.73 -2.92
CA SER A 145 -18.92 -1.95 -3.21
C SER A 145 -17.76 -2.83 -3.71
N SER A 146 -17.56 -4.00 -3.09
CA SER A 146 -16.51 -4.95 -3.48
C SER A 146 -16.77 -5.56 -4.86
N ILE A 147 -18.01 -5.96 -5.14
CA ILE A 147 -18.38 -6.52 -6.45
C ILE A 147 -18.18 -5.48 -7.55
N ILE A 148 -18.65 -4.24 -7.34
CA ILE A 148 -18.47 -3.14 -8.31
C ILE A 148 -16.98 -2.94 -8.60
N PHE A 149 -16.15 -2.86 -7.55
CA PHE A 149 -14.71 -2.67 -7.72
C PHE A 149 -14.05 -3.82 -8.49
N LEU A 150 -14.34 -5.08 -8.13
CA LEU A 150 -13.73 -6.25 -8.76
C LEU A 150 -14.16 -6.39 -10.22
N VAL A 151 -15.43 -6.15 -10.54
CA VAL A 151 -15.92 -6.18 -11.92
C VAL A 151 -15.24 -5.08 -12.75
N ALA A 152 -15.19 -3.85 -12.24
CA ALA A 152 -14.51 -2.75 -12.91
C ALA A 152 -13.01 -3.05 -13.13
N LEU A 153 -12.33 -3.63 -12.12
CA LEU A 153 -10.94 -4.06 -12.21
C LEU A 153 -10.72 -5.11 -13.30
N ILE A 154 -11.57 -6.13 -13.36
CA ILE A 154 -11.46 -7.20 -14.37
C ILE A 154 -11.68 -6.62 -15.77
N LEU A 155 -12.74 -5.85 -15.99
CA LEU A 155 -13.06 -5.28 -17.29
C LEU A 155 -11.96 -4.32 -17.79
N SER A 156 -11.50 -3.40 -16.92
CA SER A 156 -10.44 -2.46 -17.29
C SER A 156 -9.10 -3.15 -17.54
N SER A 157 -8.82 -4.22 -16.80
CA SER A 157 -7.59 -4.99 -16.97
C SER A 157 -7.61 -5.85 -18.23
N ALA A 158 -8.74 -6.46 -18.56
CA ALA A 158 -8.90 -7.18 -19.82
C ALA A 158 -8.68 -6.24 -21.02
N LEU A 159 -9.25 -5.02 -20.96
CA LEU A 159 -9.03 -4.00 -21.98
C LEU A 159 -7.56 -3.61 -22.06
N ALA A 160 -6.89 -3.40 -20.92
CA ALA A 160 -5.48 -3.03 -20.90
C ALA A 160 -4.58 -4.13 -21.46
N ILE A 161 -4.82 -5.39 -21.11
CA ILE A 161 -4.05 -6.54 -21.63
C ILE A 161 -4.25 -6.65 -23.16
N PHE A 162 -5.48 -6.49 -23.63
CA PHE A 162 -5.78 -6.48 -25.06
C PHE A 162 -5.02 -5.38 -25.80
N LEU A 163 -5.03 -4.14 -25.27
CA LEU A 163 -4.30 -3.01 -25.85
C LEU A 163 -2.78 -3.22 -25.79
N ALA A 164 -2.25 -3.72 -24.70
CA ALA A 164 -0.83 -4.03 -24.58
C ALA A 164 -0.39 -5.07 -25.61
N TYR A 165 -1.20 -6.13 -25.81
CA TYR A 165 -0.94 -7.14 -26.83
C TYR A 165 -0.97 -6.57 -28.25
N LYS A 166 -1.79 -5.55 -28.53
CA LYS A 166 -1.86 -4.82 -29.78
C LYS A 166 -0.74 -3.79 -29.97
N GLY A 167 0.17 -3.65 -29.00
CA GLY A 167 1.32 -2.74 -29.10
C GLY A 167 1.02 -1.27 -28.75
N PHE A 168 -0.07 -0.97 -28.04
CA PHE A 168 -0.40 0.40 -27.63
C PHE A 168 0.52 0.94 -26.51
N GLY A 169 1.44 0.14 -26.00
CA GLY A 169 2.46 0.55 -25.05
C GLY A 169 1.88 1.24 -23.81
N VAL A 170 2.43 2.41 -23.47
CA VAL A 170 2.03 3.22 -22.30
C VAL A 170 0.53 3.52 -22.22
N TRP A 171 -0.14 3.63 -23.38
CA TRP A 171 -1.58 3.87 -23.45
C TRP A 171 -2.41 2.76 -22.82
N SER A 172 -1.92 1.53 -22.84
CA SER A 172 -2.59 0.40 -22.21
C SER A 172 -2.77 0.60 -20.72
N ILE A 173 -1.73 1.10 -20.03
CA ILE A 173 -1.78 1.37 -18.58
C ILE A 173 -2.66 2.58 -18.30
N LEU A 174 -2.55 3.64 -19.11
CA LEU A 174 -3.37 4.83 -18.95
C LEU A 174 -4.86 4.52 -19.12
N ILE A 175 -5.22 3.78 -20.18
CA ILE A 175 -6.60 3.40 -20.44
C ILE A 175 -7.13 2.49 -19.32
N LYS A 176 -6.28 1.60 -18.77
CA LYS A 176 -6.66 0.83 -17.58
C LYS A 176 -7.10 1.73 -16.43
N LEU A 177 -6.32 2.76 -16.11
CA LEU A 177 -6.61 3.65 -15.00
C LEU A 177 -7.91 4.43 -15.21
N VAL A 178 -8.08 5.02 -16.40
CA VAL A 178 -9.28 5.81 -16.73
C VAL A 178 -10.52 4.92 -16.83
N SER A 179 -10.42 3.80 -17.55
CA SER A 179 -11.55 2.88 -17.72
C SER A 179 -11.98 2.21 -16.43
N GLN A 180 -11.07 1.94 -15.50
CA GLN A 180 -11.42 1.38 -14.20
C GLN A 180 -12.31 2.33 -13.40
N GLU A 181 -11.99 3.63 -13.35
CA GLU A 181 -12.85 4.63 -12.70
C GLU A 181 -14.16 4.83 -13.48
N LEU A 182 -14.12 4.80 -14.81
CA LEU A 182 -15.32 4.90 -15.63
C LEU A 182 -16.28 3.73 -15.39
N PHE A 183 -15.80 2.49 -15.46
CA PHE A 183 -16.63 1.31 -15.18
C PHE A 183 -17.14 1.31 -13.73
N THR A 184 -16.28 1.69 -12.78
CA THR A 184 -16.70 1.86 -11.38
C THR A 184 -17.85 2.86 -11.28
N SER A 185 -17.76 3.98 -11.97
CA SER A 185 -18.78 5.04 -11.97
C SER A 185 -20.09 4.56 -12.59
N ILE A 186 -20.03 3.93 -13.75
CA ILE A 186 -21.20 3.37 -14.42
C ILE A 186 -21.91 2.35 -13.53
N LEU A 187 -21.15 1.43 -12.91
CA LEU A 187 -21.72 0.41 -12.03
C LEU A 187 -22.34 1.01 -10.75
N TYR A 188 -21.75 2.07 -10.19
CA TYR A 188 -22.39 2.78 -9.07
C TYR A 188 -23.69 3.45 -9.47
N PHE A 189 -23.78 4.08 -10.63
CA PHE A 189 -25.02 4.68 -11.10
C PHE A 189 -26.12 3.64 -11.37
N ILE A 190 -25.75 2.45 -11.85
CA ILE A 190 -26.71 1.37 -12.12
C ILE A 190 -27.19 0.69 -10.83
N TYR A 191 -26.25 0.28 -9.96
CA TYR A 191 -26.55 -0.59 -8.82
C TYR A 191 -26.76 0.11 -7.49
N TYR A 192 -26.32 1.39 -7.39
CA TYR A 192 -26.49 2.22 -6.21
C TYR A 192 -26.81 3.66 -6.61
N PRO A 193 -27.96 3.89 -7.31
CA PRO A 193 -28.33 5.23 -7.75
C PRO A 193 -28.66 6.12 -6.54
N VAL A 194 -28.05 7.30 -6.50
CA VAL A 194 -28.31 8.35 -5.50
C VAL A 194 -28.87 9.56 -6.21
N ARG A 195 -29.96 10.09 -5.70
CA ARG A 195 -30.53 11.35 -6.25
C ARG A 195 -29.61 12.50 -5.84
N GLN A 196 -28.96 13.09 -6.82
CA GLN A 196 -28.02 14.19 -6.65
C GLN A 196 -28.50 15.36 -7.50
N LYS A 197 -28.49 16.57 -6.92
CA LYS A 197 -28.78 17.80 -7.64
C LYS A 197 -27.58 18.73 -7.57
N PHE A 198 -27.33 19.47 -8.62
CA PHE A 198 -26.25 20.46 -8.67
C PHE A 198 -26.69 21.72 -7.89
N LYS A 199 -26.64 21.64 -6.55
CA LYS A 199 -27.07 22.70 -5.64
C LYS A 199 -26.16 22.77 -4.43
N LEU A 200 -25.66 23.99 -4.14
CA LEU A 200 -24.86 24.29 -2.96
C LEU A 200 -25.78 24.79 -1.82
N ASN A 201 -25.64 24.21 -0.63
CA ASN A 201 -26.19 24.73 0.60
C ASN A 201 -25.03 25.21 1.51
N LYS A 202 -25.01 26.50 1.85
CA LYS A 202 -23.93 27.14 2.60
C LYS A 202 -23.74 26.56 4.01
N GLU A 203 -24.83 26.21 4.68
CA GLU A 203 -24.81 25.62 6.02
C GLU A 203 -24.17 24.21 5.98
N SER A 204 -24.65 23.36 5.07
CA SER A 204 -24.08 22.03 4.82
C SER A 204 -22.59 22.12 4.45
N PHE A 205 -22.21 23.08 3.59
CA PHE A 205 -20.82 23.31 3.21
C PHE A 205 -19.96 23.65 4.42
N ASN A 206 -20.35 24.66 5.22
CA ASN A 206 -19.55 25.10 6.36
C ASN A 206 -19.38 24.01 7.42
N SER A 207 -20.44 23.22 7.68
CA SER A 207 -20.40 22.13 8.64
C SER A 207 -19.42 21.02 8.23
N MET A 208 -19.37 20.67 6.94
CA MET A 208 -18.52 19.63 6.41
C MET A 208 -17.09 20.10 6.13
N PHE A 209 -16.89 21.36 5.73
CA PHE A 209 -15.58 21.93 5.45
C PHE A 209 -14.67 21.96 6.69
N LYS A 210 -15.23 22.25 7.87
CA LYS A 210 -14.47 22.27 9.13
C LYS A 210 -13.78 20.91 9.42
N MET A 211 -14.45 19.82 9.12
CA MET A 211 -13.88 18.48 9.25
C MET A 211 -13.02 18.10 8.04
N GLY A 212 -13.53 18.37 6.84
CA GLY A 212 -12.89 18.00 5.59
C GLY A 212 -11.48 18.53 5.46
N ARG A 213 -11.22 19.80 5.83
CA ARG A 213 -9.89 20.43 5.77
C ARG A 213 -8.82 19.68 6.57
N ASN A 214 -9.19 19.12 7.74
CA ASN A 214 -8.25 18.37 8.57
C ASN A 214 -7.90 17.03 7.93
N VAL A 215 -8.91 16.32 7.41
CA VAL A 215 -8.72 15.05 6.69
C VAL A 215 -7.90 15.25 5.41
N ALA A 216 -8.17 16.34 4.69
CA ALA A 216 -7.40 16.70 3.49
C ALA A 216 -5.94 17.01 3.85
N GLY A 217 -5.69 17.83 4.88
CA GLY A 217 -4.34 18.18 5.33
C GLY A 217 -3.48 16.96 5.64
N ASP A 218 -4.00 16.03 6.46
CA ASP A 218 -3.31 14.78 6.77
C ASP A 218 -3.02 13.94 5.51
N SER A 219 -3.98 13.87 4.58
CA SER A 219 -3.83 13.12 3.34
C SER A 219 -2.73 13.70 2.44
N LEU A 220 -2.60 15.02 2.38
CA LEU A 220 -1.61 15.72 1.56
C LEU A 220 -0.18 15.52 2.09
N ILE A 221 0.02 15.69 3.41
CA ILE A 221 1.33 15.48 4.04
C ILE A 221 1.78 14.03 3.87
N ASN A 222 0.86 13.08 4.12
CA ASN A 222 1.14 11.66 3.96
C ASN A 222 1.47 11.29 2.52
N TYR A 223 0.83 11.94 1.53
CA TYR A 223 1.09 11.69 0.12
C TYR A 223 2.53 12.02 -0.26
N TRP A 224 3.00 13.22 0.05
CA TRP A 224 4.36 13.65 -0.30
C TRP A 224 5.43 12.86 0.43
N SER A 225 5.21 12.51 1.70
CA SER A 225 6.11 11.65 2.45
C SER A 225 6.34 10.26 1.82
N ARG A 226 5.42 9.83 0.95
CA ARG A 226 5.44 8.51 0.30
C ARG A 226 5.75 8.54 -1.19
N ASN A 227 5.86 9.70 -1.80
CA ASN A 227 6.06 9.84 -3.25
C ASN A 227 7.23 10.77 -3.60
N ALA A 228 7.97 11.28 -2.61
CA ALA A 228 9.14 12.10 -2.84
C ALA A 228 10.25 11.35 -3.60
N ASP A 229 10.41 10.06 -3.30
CA ASP A 229 11.29 9.14 -4.01
C ASP A 229 10.94 9.03 -5.48
N ASN A 230 9.67 8.77 -5.81
CA ASN A 230 9.20 8.68 -7.19
C ASN A 230 9.43 9.99 -7.96
N LEU A 231 9.15 11.14 -7.34
CA LEU A 231 9.39 12.45 -7.94
C LEU A 231 10.87 12.64 -8.27
N MET A 232 11.75 12.33 -7.30
CA MET A 232 13.20 12.51 -7.45
C MET A 232 13.80 11.57 -8.48
N ILE A 233 13.41 10.28 -8.47
CA ILE A 233 13.88 9.31 -9.47
C ILE A 233 13.46 9.74 -10.86
N GLY A 234 12.18 10.10 -11.05
CA GLY A 234 11.70 10.55 -12.36
C GLY A 234 12.39 11.80 -12.86
N LYS A 235 12.68 12.79 -11.98
CA LYS A 235 13.34 14.05 -12.36
C LYS A 235 14.83 13.91 -12.58
N MET A 236 15.52 13.16 -11.73
CA MET A 236 16.99 13.13 -11.69
C MET A 236 17.59 11.96 -12.47
N LEU A 237 16.80 10.93 -12.75
CA LEU A 237 17.21 9.78 -13.55
C LEU A 237 16.37 9.72 -14.82
N ASN A 238 15.44 8.78 -14.93
CA ASN A 238 14.58 8.62 -16.10
C ASN A 238 13.33 7.77 -15.78
N SER A 239 12.45 7.58 -16.77
CA SER A 239 11.26 6.76 -16.64
C SER A 239 11.56 5.29 -16.39
N GLY A 240 12.58 4.71 -17.03
CA GLY A 240 12.98 3.32 -16.85
C GLY A 240 13.35 3.03 -15.40
N ALA A 241 14.23 3.85 -14.82
CA ALA A 241 14.61 3.75 -13.40
C ALA A 241 13.41 3.87 -12.48
N LEU A 242 12.48 4.81 -12.76
CA LEU A 242 11.25 4.96 -11.99
C LEU A 242 10.33 3.74 -12.11
N GLY A 243 10.20 3.17 -13.30
CA GLY A 243 9.43 1.96 -13.54
C GLY A 243 9.95 0.78 -12.72
N ILE A 244 11.26 0.52 -12.82
CA ILE A 244 11.97 -0.52 -12.06
C ILE A 244 11.78 -0.32 -10.55
N TYR A 245 12.07 0.89 -10.04
CA TYR A 245 11.93 1.19 -8.61
C TYR A 245 10.51 1.03 -8.10
N SER A 246 9.52 1.60 -8.81
CA SER A 246 8.13 1.57 -8.39
C SER A 246 7.58 0.15 -8.28
N LYS A 247 8.01 -0.76 -9.15
CA LYS A 247 7.61 -2.17 -9.10
C LYS A 247 8.36 -2.95 -8.02
N ALA A 248 9.66 -2.73 -7.86
CA ALA A 248 10.43 -3.31 -6.76
C ALA A 248 9.86 -2.89 -5.39
N TYR A 249 9.54 -1.61 -5.24
CA TYR A 249 8.91 -1.07 -4.04
C TYR A 249 7.51 -1.66 -3.78
N ALA A 250 6.70 -1.80 -4.83
CA ALA A 250 5.39 -2.44 -4.72
C ALA A 250 5.48 -3.90 -4.25
N VAL A 251 6.46 -4.66 -4.74
CA VAL A 251 6.74 -6.04 -4.31
C VAL A 251 7.15 -6.08 -2.83
N MET A 252 8.05 -5.19 -2.40
CA MET A 252 8.42 -5.05 -0.99
C MET A 252 7.22 -4.81 -0.08
N LEU A 253 6.24 -4.02 -0.54
CA LEU A 253 5.05 -3.69 0.27
C LEU A 253 4.08 -4.85 0.44
N LEU A 254 4.14 -5.94 -0.33
CA LEU A 254 3.16 -7.02 -0.29
C LEU A 254 3.01 -7.66 1.10
N PRO A 255 4.06 -8.16 1.77
CA PRO A 255 3.92 -8.72 3.10
C PRO A 255 3.48 -7.68 4.14
N LEU A 256 3.99 -6.45 4.03
CA LEU A 256 3.63 -5.35 4.92
C LEU A 256 2.12 -5.04 4.89
N THR A 257 1.55 -4.93 3.70
CA THR A 257 0.13 -4.59 3.53
C THR A 257 -0.81 -5.71 3.92
N ASN A 258 -0.42 -6.95 3.69
CA ASN A 258 -1.28 -8.11 3.93
C ASN A 258 -1.24 -8.62 5.38
N PHE A 259 -0.11 -8.49 6.07
CA PHE A 259 0.03 -8.98 7.44
C PHE A 259 0.12 -7.85 8.46
N SER A 260 1.12 -6.98 8.34
CA SER A 260 1.38 -5.98 9.38
C SER A 260 0.25 -4.96 9.51
N ARG A 261 -0.31 -4.45 8.41
CA ARG A 261 -1.43 -3.51 8.46
C ARG A 261 -2.72 -4.13 8.99
N VAL A 262 -2.96 -5.42 8.71
CA VAL A 262 -4.14 -6.12 9.24
C VAL A 262 -4.06 -6.23 10.75
N ILE A 263 -2.90 -6.64 11.27
CA ILE A 263 -2.65 -6.72 12.71
C ILE A 263 -2.77 -5.32 13.35
N SER A 264 -2.16 -4.30 12.76
CA SER A 264 -2.21 -2.92 13.25
C SER A 264 -3.64 -2.37 13.35
N LYS A 265 -4.52 -2.67 12.39
CA LYS A 265 -5.93 -2.26 12.43
C LYS A 265 -6.69 -2.85 13.62
N VAL A 266 -6.37 -4.07 14.03
CA VAL A 266 -6.99 -4.72 15.19
C VAL A 266 -6.37 -4.22 16.50
N MET A 267 -5.06 -3.97 16.50
CA MET A 267 -4.35 -3.54 17.71
C MET A 267 -4.70 -2.11 18.14
N PHE A 268 -5.00 -1.20 17.20
CA PHE A 268 -5.32 0.19 17.55
C PHE A 268 -6.50 0.33 18.52
N PRO A 269 -7.71 -0.17 18.21
CA PRO A 269 -8.82 -0.11 19.17
C PRO A 269 -8.55 -0.93 20.45
N SER A 270 -7.85 -2.07 20.33
CA SER A 270 -7.50 -2.89 21.47
C SER A 270 -6.62 -2.16 22.49
N PHE A 271 -5.56 -1.49 22.02
CA PHE A 271 -4.68 -0.70 22.89
C PHE A 271 -5.39 0.54 23.46
N SER A 272 -6.25 1.19 22.69
CA SER A 272 -7.02 2.34 23.15
C SER A 272 -7.97 2.00 24.30
N LEU A 273 -8.54 0.79 24.31
CA LEU A 273 -9.41 0.32 25.41
C LEU A 273 -8.66 0.02 26.71
N ILE A 274 -7.36 -0.30 26.64
CA ILE A 274 -6.54 -0.68 27.80
C ILE A 274 -5.39 0.31 28.02
N GLN A 275 -5.52 1.56 27.56
CA GLN A 275 -4.44 2.56 27.57
C GLN A 275 -3.84 2.82 28.96
N ASP A 276 -4.60 2.58 30.02
CA ASP A 276 -4.17 2.76 31.41
C ASP A 276 -3.42 1.53 31.97
N ASN A 277 -3.40 0.40 31.23
CA ASN A 277 -2.73 -0.84 31.63
C ASN A 277 -1.48 -1.10 30.77
N LEU A 278 -0.42 -0.31 31.01
CA LEU A 278 0.83 -0.40 30.26
C LEU A 278 1.47 -1.80 30.27
N PRO A 279 1.45 -2.60 31.39
CA PRO A 279 1.97 -3.96 31.36
C PRO A 279 1.26 -4.87 30.37
N GLU A 280 -0.04 -4.75 30.25
CA GLU A 280 -0.83 -5.55 29.30
C GLU A 280 -0.58 -5.10 27.84
N ILE A 281 -0.50 -3.80 27.59
CA ILE A 281 -0.10 -3.27 26.29
C ILE A 281 1.27 -3.81 25.90
N LYS A 282 2.26 -3.74 26.79
CA LYS A 282 3.60 -4.29 26.58
C LYS A 282 3.54 -5.75 26.16
N ARG A 283 2.80 -6.58 26.90
CA ARG A 283 2.65 -8.02 26.62
C ARG A 283 2.05 -8.28 25.24
N ILE A 284 0.98 -7.57 24.89
CA ILE A 284 0.29 -7.74 23.61
C ILE A 284 1.17 -7.22 22.47
N TYR A 285 1.84 -6.06 22.63
CA TYR A 285 2.75 -5.48 21.66
C TYR A 285 3.91 -6.44 21.33
N LEU A 286 4.58 -7.00 22.33
CA LEU A 286 5.67 -7.95 22.14
C LEU A 286 5.18 -9.24 21.44
N ASN A 287 4.01 -9.75 21.79
CA ASN A 287 3.43 -10.91 21.12
C ASN A 287 3.03 -10.61 19.67
N ALA A 288 2.47 -9.44 19.40
CA ALA A 288 2.10 -9.03 18.04
C ALA A 288 3.34 -8.83 17.15
N THR A 289 4.39 -8.18 17.68
CA THR A 289 5.66 -8.02 16.94
C THR A 289 6.35 -9.36 16.65
N LYS A 290 6.30 -10.33 17.60
CA LYS A 290 6.74 -11.71 17.35
C LYS A 290 6.02 -12.37 16.19
N VAL A 291 4.69 -12.29 16.18
CA VAL A 291 3.88 -12.90 15.10
C VAL A 291 4.14 -12.22 13.75
N ILE A 292 4.25 -10.88 13.73
CA ILE A 292 4.59 -10.16 12.50
C ILE A 292 5.96 -10.62 11.99
N ALA A 293 6.98 -10.62 12.84
CA ALA A 293 8.32 -11.05 12.46
C ALA A 293 8.34 -12.51 11.97
N PHE A 294 7.65 -13.40 12.67
CA PHE A 294 7.57 -14.81 12.30
C PHE A 294 6.98 -15.03 10.90
N LEU A 295 6.03 -14.20 10.48
CA LEU A 295 5.42 -14.28 9.16
C LEU A 295 6.22 -13.53 8.10
N THR A 296 6.66 -12.31 8.39
CA THR A 296 7.23 -11.41 7.37
C THR A 296 8.73 -11.64 7.13
N PHE A 297 9.51 -12.02 8.15
CA PHE A 297 10.95 -12.23 7.98
C PHE A 297 11.28 -13.35 6.98
N PRO A 298 10.69 -14.57 7.08
CA PRO A 298 10.97 -15.61 6.09
C PRO A 298 10.47 -15.25 4.69
N MET A 299 9.36 -14.52 4.56
CA MET A 299 8.87 -14.05 3.25
C MET A 299 9.85 -13.05 2.63
N MET A 300 10.35 -12.10 3.42
CA MET A 300 11.30 -11.09 2.95
C MET A 300 12.69 -11.69 2.72
N GLY A 301 13.15 -12.57 3.61
CA GLY A 301 14.42 -13.30 3.43
C GLY A 301 14.40 -14.22 2.20
N GLY A 302 13.30 -14.94 2.00
CA GLY A 302 13.06 -15.73 0.80
C GLY A 302 13.07 -14.88 -0.47
N LEU A 303 12.33 -13.76 -0.46
CA LEU A 303 12.30 -12.83 -1.60
C LEU A 303 13.68 -12.21 -1.89
N ALA A 304 14.49 -11.93 -0.85
CA ALA A 304 15.83 -11.41 -1.03
C ALA A 304 16.76 -12.40 -1.77
N ILE A 305 16.70 -13.70 -1.43
CA ILE A 305 17.53 -14.74 -2.07
C ILE A 305 16.99 -15.16 -3.44
N LEU A 306 15.66 -15.23 -3.56
CA LEU A 306 14.97 -15.67 -4.78
C LEU A 306 14.57 -14.50 -5.68
N SER A 307 15.18 -13.32 -5.48
CA SER A 307 14.83 -12.10 -6.25
C SER A 307 14.99 -12.29 -7.75
N GLU A 308 16.03 -13.02 -8.18
CA GLU A 308 16.29 -13.33 -9.58
C GLU A 308 15.20 -14.23 -10.18
N GLU A 309 14.95 -15.39 -9.57
CA GLU A 309 13.93 -16.33 -10.01
C GLU A 309 12.53 -15.68 -9.99
N PHE A 310 12.27 -14.85 -8.98
CA PHE A 310 11.01 -14.13 -8.86
C PHE A 310 10.85 -13.10 -9.98
N VAL A 311 11.84 -12.25 -10.22
CA VAL A 311 11.77 -11.20 -11.25
C VAL A 311 11.69 -11.81 -12.63
N LEU A 312 12.53 -12.78 -12.97
CA LEU A 312 12.51 -13.43 -14.28
C LEU A 312 11.20 -14.17 -14.53
N THR A 313 10.65 -14.82 -13.50
CA THR A 313 9.37 -15.55 -13.61
C THR A 313 8.17 -14.60 -13.70
N ALA A 314 8.09 -13.59 -12.84
CA ALA A 314 6.92 -12.74 -12.71
C ALA A 314 6.92 -11.58 -13.73
N PHE A 315 8.06 -10.92 -13.92
CA PHE A 315 8.18 -9.72 -14.75
C PHE A 315 8.84 -9.99 -16.10
N GLY A 316 9.78 -10.95 -16.17
CA GLY A 316 10.49 -11.32 -17.39
C GLY A 316 11.86 -10.64 -17.53
N PRO A 317 12.59 -10.93 -18.64
CA PRO A 317 13.98 -10.52 -18.81
C PRO A 317 14.21 -9.00 -18.92
N ASN A 318 13.22 -8.24 -19.38
CA ASN A 318 13.31 -6.78 -19.47
C ASN A 318 13.46 -6.09 -18.09
N TRP A 319 13.27 -6.84 -17.00
CA TRP A 319 13.27 -6.34 -15.63
C TRP A 319 14.49 -6.77 -14.80
N VAL A 320 15.54 -7.25 -15.44
CA VAL A 320 16.75 -7.77 -14.76
C VAL A 320 17.34 -6.75 -13.78
N GLU A 321 17.36 -5.47 -14.12
CA GLU A 321 17.83 -4.40 -13.25
C GLU A 321 17.01 -4.26 -11.95
N MET A 322 15.79 -4.82 -11.89
CA MET A 322 14.96 -4.85 -10.70
C MET A 322 15.48 -5.85 -9.63
N ILE A 323 16.23 -6.87 -10.03
CA ILE A 323 16.68 -7.98 -9.17
C ILE A 323 17.38 -7.47 -7.90
N PRO A 324 18.47 -6.69 -8.00
CA PRO A 324 19.18 -6.21 -6.82
C PRO A 324 18.32 -5.27 -5.96
N LEU A 325 17.41 -4.50 -6.57
CA LEU A 325 16.51 -3.62 -5.85
C LEU A 325 15.53 -4.43 -4.99
N VAL A 326 14.94 -5.49 -5.54
CA VAL A 326 14.05 -6.39 -4.80
C VAL A 326 14.76 -7.02 -3.62
N SER A 327 16.01 -7.49 -3.81
CA SER A 327 16.81 -8.07 -2.74
C SER A 327 17.04 -7.08 -1.59
N ILE A 328 17.52 -5.86 -1.89
CA ILE A 328 17.82 -4.83 -0.87
C ILE A 328 16.54 -4.32 -0.20
N LEU A 329 15.51 -4.02 -0.99
CA LEU A 329 14.23 -3.54 -0.47
C LEU A 329 13.51 -4.60 0.40
N SER A 330 13.75 -5.87 0.18
CA SER A 330 13.23 -6.94 1.04
C SER A 330 13.77 -6.84 2.47
N VAL A 331 15.05 -6.50 2.65
CA VAL A 331 15.62 -6.26 3.98
C VAL A 331 14.94 -5.06 4.67
N LEU A 332 14.75 -3.98 3.91
CA LEU A 332 14.00 -2.82 4.40
C LEU A 332 12.56 -3.18 4.76
N GLY A 333 11.88 -3.97 3.92
CA GLY A 333 10.51 -4.42 4.14
C GLY A 333 10.34 -5.26 5.41
N ALA A 334 11.32 -6.11 5.75
CA ALA A 334 11.35 -6.83 7.02
C ALA A 334 11.37 -5.87 8.21
N SER A 335 12.25 -4.84 8.18
CA SER A 335 12.30 -3.79 9.21
C SER A 335 10.98 -3.00 9.30
N GLN A 336 10.45 -2.52 8.18
CA GLN A 336 9.20 -1.75 8.17
C GLN A 336 7.99 -2.54 8.67
N SER A 337 7.99 -3.86 8.47
CA SER A 337 6.90 -4.73 8.92
C SER A 337 6.68 -4.66 10.43
N ILE A 338 7.76 -4.74 11.20
CA ILE A 338 7.71 -4.69 12.66
C ILE A 338 7.49 -3.26 13.18
N LEU A 339 8.00 -2.25 12.48
CA LEU A 339 7.80 -0.84 12.85
C LEU A 339 6.35 -0.36 12.69
N SER A 340 5.53 -1.08 11.94
CA SER A 340 4.13 -0.72 11.70
C SER A 340 3.30 -0.58 12.98
N LEU A 341 3.65 -1.29 14.07
CA LEU A 341 2.96 -1.22 15.36
C LEU A 341 3.36 -0.01 16.20
N ASN A 342 4.53 0.63 15.94
CA ASN A 342 4.96 1.78 16.70
C ASN A 342 3.98 2.97 16.53
N GLY A 343 3.50 3.18 15.30
CA GLY A 343 2.45 4.17 15.03
C GLY A 343 1.15 3.90 15.79
N VAL A 344 0.82 2.62 16.00
CA VAL A 344 -0.35 2.22 16.79
C VAL A 344 -0.15 2.61 18.26
N ILE A 345 1.04 2.34 18.84
CA ILE A 345 1.38 2.73 20.22
C ILE A 345 1.25 4.24 20.41
N TYR A 346 1.86 5.04 19.52
CA TYR A 346 1.78 6.49 19.63
C TYR A 346 0.34 7.01 19.63
N ASN A 347 -0.47 6.51 18.71
CA ASN A 347 -1.83 7.01 18.52
C ASN A 347 -2.79 6.50 19.60
N SER A 348 -2.70 5.24 20.02
CA SER A 348 -3.56 4.67 21.06
C SER A 348 -3.32 5.26 22.46
N LEU A 349 -2.09 5.72 22.73
CA LEU A 349 -1.74 6.40 23.98
C LEU A 349 -1.89 7.93 23.90
N GLY A 350 -2.48 8.48 22.84
CA GLY A 350 -2.66 9.93 22.69
C GLY A 350 -1.36 10.71 22.45
N LYS A 351 -0.28 10.03 22.06
CA LYS A 351 1.05 10.62 21.81
C LYS A 351 1.34 10.85 20.32
N SER A 352 0.32 11.20 19.54
CA SER A 352 0.43 11.45 18.09
C SER A 352 1.48 12.51 17.72
N HIS A 353 1.77 13.49 18.62
CA HIS A 353 2.85 14.47 18.42
C HIS A 353 4.23 13.80 18.32
N ILE A 354 4.47 12.67 19.00
CA ILE A 354 5.72 11.91 18.90
C ILE A 354 5.78 11.22 17.53
N ALA A 355 4.67 10.58 17.11
CA ALA A 355 4.57 9.99 15.76
C ALA A 355 4.89 11.02 14.67
N PHE A 356 4.32 12.23 14.78
CA PHE A 356 4.55 13.32 13.84
C PHE A 356 6.04 13.73 13.80
N ARG A 357 6.68 13.96 14.95
CA ARG A 357 8.11 14.34 15.03
C ARG A 357 9.00 13.25 14.42
N VAL A 358 8.78 11.99 14.77
CA VAL A 358 9.52 10.85 14.22
C VAL A 358 9.34 10.78 12.70
N SER A 359 8.11 10.89 12.20
CA SER A 359 7.83 10.88 10.77
C SER A 359 8.47 12.06 10.03
N LEU A 360 8.49 13.25 10.63
CA LEU A 360 9.11 14.44 10.04
C LEU A 360 10.63 14.25 9.92
N VAL A 361 11.30 13.82 11.00
CA VAL A 361 12.76 13.61 10.99
C VAL A 361 13.15 12.54 9.96
N PHE A 362 12.49 11.39 9.97
CA PHE A 362 12.77 10.33 9.00
C PHE A 362 12.38 10.71 7.56
N GLY A 363 11.31 11.50 7.39
CA GLY A 363 10.93 12.03 6.09
C GLY A 363 12.01 12.94 5.50
N LEU A 364 12.54 13.87 6.30
CA LEU A 364 13.65 14.75 5.88
C LEU A 364 14.93 13.96 5.60
N LEU A 365 15.29 13.02 6.49
CA LEU A 365 16.47 12.16 6.29
C LEU A 365 16.35 11.34 5.01
N ASN A 366 15.17 10.82 4.69
CA ASN A 366 14.93 10.08 3.44
C ASN A 366 15.09 10.98 2.22
N VAL A 367 14.51 12.19 2.20
CA VAL A 367 14.63 13.12 1.06
C VAL A 367 16.10 13.50 0.82
N ILE A 368 16.85 13.83 1.88
CA ILE A 368 18.28 14.13 1.79
C ILE A 368 19.04 12.88 1.34
N GLY A 369 18.72 11.71 1.91
CA GLY A 369 19.34 10.43 1.56
C GLY A 369 19.08 10.05 0.11
N PHE A 370 17.88 10.26 -0.42
CA PHE A 370 17.55 10.02 -1.82
C PHE A 370 18.39 10.88 -2.75
N TYR A 371 18.51 12.20 -2.44
CA TYR A 371 19.34 13.09 -3.24
C TYR A 371 20.80 12.67 -3.25
N ILE A 372 21.39 12.38 -2.08
CA ILE A 372 22.77 11.93 -1.95
C ILE A 372 22.95 10.58 -2.67
N GLY A 373 22.03 9.63 -2.47
CA GLY A 373 22.09 8.31 -3.08
C GLY A 373 22.08 8.36 -4.60
N ILE A 374 21.18 9.17 -5.17
CA ILE A 374 21.12 9.35 -6.63
C ILE A 374 22.44 9.95 -7.16
N LYS A 375 23.01 10.94 -6.47
CA LYS A 375 24.28 11.56 -6.89
C LYS A 375 25.48 10.63 -6.79
N LEU A 376 25.51 9.72 -5.81
CA LEU A 376 26.63 8.79 -5.61
C LEU A 376 26.59 7.61 -6.58
N ASN A 377 25.44 6.95 -6.74
CA ASN A 377 25.33 5.72 -7.53
C ASN A 377 23.92 5.52 -8.14
N GLY A 378 23.32 6.59 -8.64
CA GLY A 378 22.03 6.53 -9.33
C GLY A 378 20.93 5.84 -8.50
N LEU A 379 20.15 5.01 -9.17
CA LEU A 379 19.06 4.28 -8.55
C LEU A 379 19.49 3.33 -7.43
N MET A 380 20.62 2.64 -7.63
CA MET A 380 21.18 1.73 -6.62
C MET A 380 21.60 2.48 -5.35
N GLY A 381 22.22 3.65 -5.51
CA GLY A 381 22.61 4.49 -4.37
C GLY A 381 21.40 4.96 -3.55
N LEU A 382 20.32 5.36 -4.21
CA LEU A 382 19.07 5.71 -3.54
C LEU A 382 18.54 4.55 -2.70
N VAL A 383 18.44 3.35 -3.30
CA VAL A 383 17.87 2.16 -2.64
C VAL A 383 18.74 1.72 -1.45
N LEU A 384 20.07 1.75 -1.58
CA LEU A 384 20.98 1.43 -0.49
C LEU A 384 20.86 2.39 0.69
N ILE A 385 20.84 3.71 0.42
CA ILE A 385 20.70 4.71 1.48
C ILE A 385 19.31 4.61 2.12
N TYR A 386 18.26 4.39 1.34
CA TYR A 386 16.91 4.19 1.87
C TYR A 386 16.84 2.97 2.80
N ALA A 387 17.43 1.85 2.38
CA ALA A 387 17.49 0.64 3.19
C ALA A 387 18.30 0.89 4.48
N ALA A 388 19.45 1.57 4.38
CA ALA A 388 20.27 1.91 5.54
C ALA A 388 19.53 2.80 6.54
N ILE A 389 18.88 3.88 6.07
CA ILE A 389 18.09 4.78 6.92
C ILE A 389 16.93 4.00 7.56
N GLY A 390 16.25 3.12 6.83
CA GLY A 390 15.10 2.36 7.34
C GLY A 390 15.49 1.28 8.35
N VAL A 391 16.62 0.59 8.15
CA VAL A 391 17.11 -0.45 9.06
C VAL A 391 17.76 0.16 10.31
N ILE A 392 18.66 1.13 10.15
CA ILE A 392 19.32 1.81 11.28
C ILE A 392 18.30 2.65 12.05
N GLY A 393 17.40 3.32 11.34
CA GLY A 393 16.31 4.12 11.90
C GLY A 393 15.27 3.32 12.67
N ALA A 394 15.24 2.00 12.54
CA ALA A 394 14.40 1.15 13.38
C ALA A 394 14.78 1.25 14.86
N ILE A 395 16.07 1.42 15.18
CA ILE A 395 16.57 1.50 16.57
C ILE A 395 15.94 2.69 17.33
N PRO A 396 16.10 3.96 16.87
CA PRO A 396 15.47 5.09 17.57
C PRO A 396 13.93 5.02 17.53
N ASN A 397 13.33 4.47 16.47
CA ASN A 397 11.88 4.34 16.40
C ASN A 397 11.36 3.35 17.48
N PHE A 398 12.06 2.22 17.70
CA PHE A 398 11.75 1.31 18.81
C PHE A 398 12.02 1.94 20.18
N TYR A 399 13.06 2.76 20.32
CA TYR A 399 13.33 3.46 21.57
C TYR A 399 12.17 4.38 21.98
N PHE A 400 11.70 5.22 21.05
CA PHE A 400 10.62 6.16 21.36
C PHE A 400 9.28 5.44 21.65
N ALA A 401 8.92 4.41 20.88
CA ALA A 401 7.71 3.62 21.13
C ALA A 401 7.83 2.79 22.41
N GLY A 402 8.98 2.11 22.58
CA GLY A 402 9.26 1.27 23.74
C GLY A 402 9.24 2.02 25.06
N ARG A 403 9.78 3.27 25.09
CA ARG A 403 9.76 4.11 26.28
C ARG A 403 8.34 4.37 26.81
N LEU A 404 7.34 4.46 25.92
CA LEU A 404 5.95 4.70 26.32
C LEU A 404 5.30 3.49 27.02
N ILE A 405 5.81 2.29 26.76
CA ILE A 405 5.26 1.03 27.27
C ILE A 405 6.28 0.20 28.09
N ASN A 406 7.37 0.87 28.52
CA ASN A 406 8.44 0.24 29.31
C ASN A 406 9.07 -1.01 28.63
N VAL A 407 9.31 -0.93 27.32
CA VAL A 407 10.06 -1.94 26.55
C VAL A 407 11.43 -1.39 26.20
N SER A 408 12.49 -2.11 26.64
CA SER A 408 13.85 -1.75 26.27
C SER A 408 14.20 -2.21 24.86
N ILE A 409 15.20 -1.55 24.24
CA ILE A 409 15.72 -1.96 22.93
C ILE A 409 16.24 -3.40 22.97
N ILE A 410 16.94 -3.78 24.04
CA ILE A 410 17.50 -5.14 24.23
C ILE A 410 16.36 -6.16 24.30
N GLU A 411 15.29 -5.85 25.03
CA GLU A 411 14.11 -6.70 25.12
C GLU A 411 13.46 -6.88 23.73
N MET A 412 13.40 -5.81 22.93
CA MET A 412 12.87 -5.88 21.57
C MET A 412 13.76 -6.77 20.67
N PHE A 413 15.06 -6.61 20.70
CA PHE A 413 15.97 -7.47 19.93
C PHE A 413 15.88 -8.93 20.35
N LYS A 414 15.84 -9.22 21.64
CA LYS A 414 15.58 -10.60 22.17
C LYS A 414 14.23 -11.15 21.69
N ASN A 415 13.21 -10.28 21.63
CA ASN A 415 11.88 -10.65 21.17
C ASN A 415 11.84 -11.08 19.70
N LEU A 416 12.71 -10.51 18.86
CA LEU A 416 12.78 -10.75 17.42
C LEU A 416 13.85 -11.78 17.03
N SER A 417 14.83 -12.06 17.93
CA SER A 417 16.04 -12.86 17.62
C SER A 417 15.71 -14.25 17.09
N ASN A 418 14.75 -14.94 17.70
CA ASN A 418 14.39 -16.29 17.28
C ASN A 418 13.86 -16.32 15.83
N SER A 419 12.93 -15.44 15.48
CA SER A 419 12.44 -15.33 14.11
C SER A 419 13.54 -14.92 13.12
N PHE A 420 14.46 -14.06 13.54
CA PHE A 420 15.62 -13.65 12.74
C PHE A 420 16.53 -14.84 12.46
N PHE A 421 16.98 -15.57 13.49
CA PHE A 421 17.87 -16.74 13.30
C PHE A 421 17.21 -17.84 12.49
N LEU A 422 15.93 -18.17 12.77
CA LEU A 422 15.19 -19.13 11.96
C LEU A 422 15.15 -18.73 10.47
N THR A 423 14.98 -17.42 10.20
CA THR A 423 15.00 -16.91 8.82
C THR A 423 16.39 -17.04 8.20
N VAL A 424 17.45 -16.69 8.93
CA VAL A 424 18.83 -16.84 8.42
C VAL A 424 19.15 -18.31 8.10
N PHE A 425 18.80 -19.25 8.97
CA PHE A 425 18.98 -20.68 8.69
C PHE A 425 18.18 -21.14 7.47
N MET A 426 16.91 -20.71 7.37
CA MET A 426 16.12 -20.97 6.16
C MET A 426 16.81 -20.41 4.90
N MET A 427 17.30 -19.16 4.97
CA MET A 427 18.00 -18.53 3.85
C MET A 427 19.24 -19.30 3.42
N LEU A 428 20.02 -19.81 4.37
CA LEU A 428 21.18 -20.64 4.05
C LEU A 428 20.77 -21.95 3.36
N ILE A 429 19.74 -22.62 3.87
CA ILE A 429 19.22 -23.85 3.24
C ILE A 429 18.76 -23.56 1.82
N VAL A 430 17.95 -22.50 1.63
CA VAL A 430 17.45 -22.13 0.30
C VAL A 430 18.59 -21.74 -0.64
N TYR A 431 19.61 -21.04 -0.15
CA TYR A 431 20.77 -20.65 -0.94
C TYR A 431 21.57 -21.87 -1.47
N PHE A 432 21.87 -22.83 -0.60
CA PHE A 432 22.57 -24.05 -1.04
C PHE A 432 21.73 -24.91 -1.98
N LEU A 433 20.42 -25.01 -1.73
CA LEU A 433 19.49 -25.69 -2.65
C LEU A 433 19.39 -24.96 -4.00
N LYS A 434 19.41 -23.62 -4.00
CA LYS A 434 19.44 -22.81 -5.23
C LYS A 434 20.68 -23.14 -6.06
N LEU A 435 21.87 -23.17 -5.44
CA LEU A 435 23.13 -23.54 -6.15
C LEU A 435 23.03 -24.93 -6.77
N TYR A 436 22.47 -25.90 -6.04
CA TYR A 436 22.27 -27.25 -6.54
C TYR A 436 21.27 -27.30 -7.71
N LEU A 437 20.13 -26.65 -7.59
CA LEU A 437 19.10 -26.66 -8.66
C LEU A 437 19.57 -25.89 -9.91
N LEU A 438 20.36 -24.84 -9.76
CA LEU A 438 20.97 -24.13 -10.89
C LEU A 438 21.92 -25.05 -11.69
N SER A 439 22.67 -25.95 -11.02
CA SER A 439 23.53 -26.91 -11.70
C SER A 439 22.75 -27.95 -12.55
N LEU A 440 21.45 -28.13 -12.26
CA LEU A 440 20.57 -29.02 -13.00
C LEU A 440 19.87 -28.35 -14.22
N GLY A 441 20.03 -27.03 -14.38
CA GLY A 441 19.54 -26.30 -15.55
C GLY A 441 18.01 -26.14 -15.62
N PHE A 442 17.31 -26.20 -14.49
CA PHE A 442 15.84 -26.01 -14.47
C PHE A 442 15.42 -24.59 -14.82
N LEU A 443 14.22 -24.44 -15.37
CA LEU A 443 13.61 -23.13 -15.66
C LEU A 443 13.42 -22.30 -14.38
N PRO A 444 13.57 -20.96 -14.44
CA PRO A 444 13.40 -20.06 -13.28
C PRO A 444 12.09 -20.27 -12.49
N ILE A 445 11.00 -20.58 -13.19
CA ILE A 445 9.69 -20.83 -12.56
C ILE A 445 9.69 -22.10 -11.70
N ILE A 446 10.35 -23.18 -12.16
CA ILE A 446 10.47 -24.43 -11.41
C ILE A 446 11.33 -24.20 -10.17
N ASN A 447 12.45 -23.51 -10.33
CA ASN A 447 13.32 -23.14 -9.23
C ASN A 447 12.58 -22.29 -8.20
N LEU A 448 11.82 -21.26 -8.65
CA LEU A 448 11.05 -20.40 -7.76
C LEU A 448 10.02 -21.19 -6.93
N ILE A 449 9.22 -22.03 -7.57
CA ILE A 449 8.18 -22.81 -6.89
C ILE A 449 8.81 -23.81 -5.92
N THR A 450 9.79 -24.57 -6.38
CA THR A 450 10.46 -25.60 -5.56
C THR A 450 11.18 -24.97 -4.35
N LEU A 451 11.97 -23.91 -4.57
CA LEU A 451 12.72 -23.27 -3.50
C LEU A 451 11.82 -22.51 -2.53
N THR A 452 10.72 -21.91 -2.99
CA THR A 452 9.71 -21.30 -2.11
C THR A 452 9.05 -22.35 -1.22
N PHE A 453 8.65 -23.49 -1.79
CA PHE A 453 8.05 -24.59 -1.03
C PHE A 453 9.03 -25.19 -0.01
N LEU A 454 10.25 -25.51 -0.43
CA LEU A 454 11.30 -26.05 0.44
C LEU A 454 11.71 -25.05 1.52
N GLY A 455 11.78 -23.75 1.17
CA GLY A 455 12.05 -22.68 2.13
C GLY A 455 10.96 -22.60 3.20
N ALA A 456 9.69 -22.60 2.81
CA ALA A 456 8.58 -22.60 3.75
C ALA A 456 8.58 -23.85 4.64
N LEU A 457 8.83 -25.03 4.05
CA LEU A 457 8.90 -26.29 4.78
C LEU A 457 10.05 -26.27 5.79
N SER A 458 11.26 -25.87 5.36
CA SER A 458 12.44 -25.79 6.23
C SER A 458 12.21 -24.82 7.39
N TYR A 459 11.62 -23.64 7.14
CA TYR A 459 11.29 -22.67 8.18
C TYR A 459 10.34 -23.24 9.23
N ILE A 460 9.27 -23.91 8.79
CA ILE A 460 8.29 -24.53 9.69
C ILE A 460 8.93 -25.68 10.47
N CYS A 461 9.74 -26.54 9.83
CA CYS A 461 10.47 -27.61 10.50
C CYS A 461 11.43 -27.06 11.56
N LEU A 462 12.24 -26.05 11.22
CA LEU A 462 13.10 -25.36 12.18
C LEU A 462 12.31 -24.78 13.35
N ALA A 463 11.17 -24.12 13.10
CA ALA A 463 10.32 -23.57 14.13
C ALA A 463 9.76 -24.63 15.08
N ILE A 464 9.48 -25.84 14.58
CA ILE A 464 9.02 -26.98 15.39
C ILE A 464 10.18 -27.57 16.21
N ILE A 465 11.35 -27.81 15.58
CA ILE A 465 12.54 -28.37 16.21
C ILE A 465 13.01 -27.49 17.37
N PHE A 466 13.11 -26.17 17.13
CA PHE A 466 13.49 -25.19 18.15
C PHE A 466 12.36 -24.80 19.10
N LYS A 467 11.20 -25.47 19.03
CA LYS A 467 10.02 -25.25 19.90
C LYS A 467 9.59 -23.78 19.97
N SER A 468 9.65 -23.09 18.83
CA SER A 468 9.40 -21.65 18.71
C SER A 468 8.09 -21.23 19.36
N GLN A 469 8.15 -20.22 20.23
CA GLN A 469 6.96 -19.62 20.85
C GLN A 469 6.11 -18.89 19.81
N GLU A 470 6.75 -18.26 18.83
CA GLU A 470 6.15 -17.54 17.72
C GLU A 470 5.26 -18.45 16.88
N TYR A 471 5.73 -19.65 16.57
CA TYR A 471 4.93 -20.67 15.89
C TYR A 471 3.68 -21.04 16.67
N LYS A 472 3.82 -21.25 18.02
CA LYS A 472 2.67 -21.56 18.88
C LYS A 472 1.66 -20.40 18.92
N LEU A 473 2.13 -19.14 18.98
CA LEU A 473 1.29 -17.96 18.95
C LEU A 473 0.60 -17.79 17.60
N ALA A 474 1.33 -17.92 16.50
CA ALA A 474 0.78 -17.83 15.14
C ALA A 474 -0.29 -18.92 14.91
N LYS A 475 -0.01 -20.16 15.29
CA LYS A 475 -0.97 -21.27 15.24
C LYS A 475 -2.23 -20.98 16.05
N LYS A 476 -2.11 -20.43 17.27
CA LYS A 476 -3.27 -20.04 18.08
C LYS A 476 -4.11 -18.94 17.41
N MET A 477 -3.47 -17.95 16.77
CA MET A 477 -4.17 -16.86 16.08
C MET A 477 -4.91 -17.35 14.82
N ILE A 478 -4.30 -18.24 14.04
CA ILE A 478 -4.86 -18.73 12.77
C ILE A 478 -5.97 -19.76 13.03
N PHE A 479 -5.77 -20.71 13.97
CA PHE A 479 -6.67 -21.85 14.15
C PHE A 479 -7.71 -21.68 15.26
N ARG A 480 -7.60 -20.70 16.17
CA ARG A 480 -8.61 -20.46 17.20
C ARG A 480 -9.76 -19.58 16.64
N LYS A 481 -10.72 -20.24 16.02
CA LYS A 481 -12.04 -19.71 15.58
C LYS A 481 -12.91 -19.11 16.72
N LYS A 482 -12.42 -19.03 17.98
CA LYS A 482 -13.21 -18.80 19.19
C LYS A 482 -12.86 -17.52 20.00
N MET A 483 -12.08 -16.56 19.43
CA MET A 483 -11.77 -15.31 20.14
C MET A 483 -12.50 -14.07 19.59
N MET A 484 -13.63 -14.22 18.94
CA MET A 484 -14.54 -13.13 18.59
C MET A 484 -15.90 -13.28 19.29
N ASN A 485 -15.92 -13.63 20.56
CA ASN A 485 -17.04 -13.24 21.40
C ASN A 485 -16.62 -11.93 22.08
N PRO A 486 -17.19 -10.79 21.76
CA PRO A 486 -17.06 -9.60 22.57
C PRO A 486 -17.78 -9.84 23.89
N ILE A 487 -17.12 -9.56 24.98
CA ILE A 487 -17.71 -9.37 26.31
C ILE A 487 -18.64 -8.17 26.25
#